data_727fe0741c49922ca5dca85feefafae5
#
_entry.id   727fe0741c49922ca5dca85feefafae5
#
_cell.length_a   1.000
_cell.length_b   1.000
_cell.length_c   1.000
_cell.angle_alpha   90.00
_cell.angle_beta   90.00
_cell.angle_gamma   90.00
#
_symmetry.space_group_name_H-M   'P 1'
#
loop_
_entity.id
_entity.type
_entity.pdbx_description
1 polymer ?
#
loop_
_entity_poly.entity_id
_entity_poly.type
_entity_poly.pdbx_seq_one_letter_code
_entity_poly.pdbx_strand_id
1 'polypeptide(L)'
;MASDLITTELVALDADFGDSVDSVITNLATLVHDTGRATEVTGLAQPAIDREAKAGTGVPGGVAIPHCRSEAVTEPTLAFARLTRGVDFSGPDGDAQLVFLIAAPAGGGKAHLQILSKLARALVRKDFLEALRTASTKEEIVKEILAVVNAEKPKKKKQDAAEAAAGAAEGASASAGASAQATRIVAITACPTGIAHTYMAADALTQTAGERDDVDLTVETQGSSNNESVSQSTIDAA
;
A
#
# COMPACT_ATOMS: atom_id res chain seq x y z
N MET A 1 -3.56 -25.33 -5.52
CA MET A 1 -2.48 -24.71 -4.72
C MET A 1 -2.57 -23.22 -4.99
N ALA A 2 -2.61 -22.38 -3.96
CA ALA A 2 -2.50 -20.94 -4.19
C ALA A 2 -1.09 -20.69 -4.72
N SER A 3 -0.98 -20.17 -5.95
CA SER A 3 0.31 -19.78 -6.51
C SER A 3 0.85 -18.61 -5.71
N ASP A 4 2.15 -18.62 -5.41
CA ASP A 4 2.81 -17.53 -4.73
C ASP A 4 2.69 -16.25 -5.57
N LEU A 5 2.28 -15.15 -4.96
CA LEU A 5 2.11 -13.86 -5.63
C LEU A 5 3.35 -13.41 -6.41
N ILE A 6 4.53 -13.73 -5.90
CA ILE A 6 5.84 -13.44 -6.48
C ILE A 6 6.76 -14.66 -6.36
N THR A 7 7.55 -14.91 -7.39
CA THR A 7 8.59 -15.94 -7.42
C THR A 7 9.93 -15.32 -7.84
N THR A 8 11.02 -16.08 -7.75
CA THR A 8 12.34 -15.58 -8.16
C THR A 8 12.44 -15.23 -9.66
N GLU A 9 11.60 -15.84 -10.49
CA GLU A 9 11.49 -15.56 -11.92
C GLU A 9 10.84 -14.20 -12.21
N LEU A 10 10.02 -13.69 -11.26
CA LEU A 10 9.38 -12.39 -11.31
C LEU A 10 10.24 -11.26 -10.71
N VAL A 11 11.49 -11.55 -10.38
CA VAL A 11 12.44 -10.59 -9.79
C VAL A 11 13.59 -10.33 -10.74
N ALA A 12 13.84 -9.05 -11.02
CA ALA A 12 15.02 -8.57 -11.72
C ALA A 12 15.87 -7.71 -10.79
N LEU A 13 17.14 -8.10 -10.58
CA LEU A 13 18.09 -7.34 -9.78
C LEU A 13 19.09 -6.62 -10.70
N ASP A 14 19.35 -5.34 -10.38
CA ASP A 14 20.30 -4.50 -11.07
C ASP A 14 20.10 -4.52 -12.60
N ALA A 15 18.83 -4.43 -12.98
CA ALA A 15 18.40 -4.55 -14.37
C ALA A 15 18.50 -3.21 -15.10
N ASP A 16 18.96 -3.26 -16.34
CA ASP A 16 18.86 -2.13 -17.27
C ASP A 16 17.61 -2.34 -18.15
N PHE A 17 16.51 -1.74 -17.75
CA PHE A 17 15.22 -1.82 -18.46
C PHE A 17 14.96 -0.57 -19.33
N GLY A 18 16.02 0.19 -19.62
CA GLY A 18 15.94 1.45 -20.38
C GLY A 18 15.69 2.66 -19.48
N ASP A 19 15.40 3.80 -20.11
CA ASP A 19 15.30 5.11 -19.48
C ASP A 19 13.87 5.69 -19.50
N SER A 20 12.90 4.91 -19.94
CA SER A 20 11.50 5.32 -20.01
C SER A 20 10.58 4.42 -19.18
N VAL A 21 9.51 5.00 -18.66
CA VAL A 21 8.44 4.31 -17.97
C VAL A 21 7.90 3.13 -18.78
N ASP A 22 7.64 3.37 -20.07
CA ASP A 22 7.09 2.37 -21.00
C ASP A 22 8.03 1.17 -21.14
N SER A 23 9.34 1.41 -21.26
CA SER A 23 10.31 0.31 -21.37
C SER A 23 10.40 -0.49 -20.07
N VAL A 24 10.40 0.16 -18.91
CA VAL A 24 10.42 -0.54 -17.62
C VAL A 24 9.17 -1.38 -17.43
N ILE A 25 7.97 -0.83 -17.70
CA ILE A 25 6.71 -1.56 -17.59
C ILE A 25 6.68 -2.75 -18.57
N THR A 26 7.13 -2.55 -19.81
CA THR A 26 7.16 -3.61 -20.81
C THR A 26 8.09 -4.75 -20.43
N ASN A 27 9.28 -4.45 -19.91
CA ASN A 27 10.22 -5.47 -19.43
C ASN A 27 9.66 -6.25 -18.23
N LEU A 28 9.01 -5.58 -17.27
CA LEU A 28 8.33 -6.24 -16.18
C LEU A 28 7.15 -7.10 -16.65
N ALA A 29 6.38 -6.62 -17.64
CA ALA A 29 5.29 -7.41 -18.26
C ALA A 29 5.84 -8.65 -18.97
N THR A 30 7.02 -8.57 -19.58
CA THR A 30 7.72 -9.71 -20.19
C THR A 30 8.07 -10.76 -19.13
N LEU A 31 8.58 -10.37 -17.96
CA LEU A 31 8.83 -11.32 -16.86
C LEU A 31 7.54 -12.05 -16.45
N VAL A 32 6.42 -11.32 -16.35
CA VAL A 32 5.12 -11.92 -16.01
C VAL A 32 4.66 -12.91 -17.10
N HIS A 33 4.81 -12.54 -18.37
CA HIS A 33 4.45 -13.40 -19.50
C HIS A 33 5.31 -14.68 -19.52
N ASP A 34 6.61 -14.56 -19.33
CA ASP A 34 7.56 -15.69 -19.39
C ASP A 34 7.31 -16.73 -18.28
N THR A 35 6.67 -16.33 -17.18
CA THR A 35 6.19 -17.26 -16.14
C THR A 35 4.83 -17.89 -16.45
N GLY A 36 4.23 -17.58 -17.61
CA GLY A 36 2.91 -18.08 -18.00
C GLY A 36 1.72 -17.41 -17.27
N ARG A 37 1.98 -16.32 -16.53
CA ARG A 37 0.95 -15.60 -15.75
C ARG A 37 0.25 -14.49 -16.55
N ALA A 38 0.72 -14.25 -17.77
CA ALA A 38 0.04 -13.42 -18.75
C ALA A 38 0.05 -14.13 -20.11
N THR A 39 -1.02 -13.99 -20.87
CA THR A 39 -1.16 -14.60 -22.21
C THR A 39 -0.37 -13.86 -23.29
N GLU A 40 -0.16 -12.56 -23.08
CA GLU A 40 0.59 -11.70 -23.99
C GLU A 40 1.16 -10.48 -23.26
N VAL A 41 2.35 -10.04 -23.67
CA VAL A 41 3.06 -8.91 -23.05
C VAL A 41 2.30 -7.60 -23.24
N THR A 42 1.85 -7.32 -24.46
CA THR A 42 1.16 -6.06 -24.80
C THR A 42 -0.17 -5.92 -24.08
N GLY A 43 -0.91 -7.02 -23.92
CA GLY A 43 -2.16 -7.05 -23.19
C GLY A 43 -2.02 -6.75 -21.71
N LEU A 44 -0.83 -6.92 -21.14
CA LEU A 44 -0.49 -6.52 -19.78
C LEU A 44 0.17 -5.14 -19.72
N ALA A 45 1.15 -4.87 -20.58
CA ALA A 45 1.93 -3.63 -20.55
C ALA A 45 1.09 -2.40 -20.87
N GLN A 46 0.29 -2.44 -21.93
CA GLN A 46 -0.45 -1.27 -22.39
C GLN A 46 -1.44 -0.74 -21.33
N PRO A 47 -2.29 -1.56 -20.69
CA PRO A 47 -3.14 -1.07 -19.61
C PRO A 47 -2.37 -0.47 -18.42
N ALA A 48 -1.17 -0.97 -18.12
CA ALA A 48 -0.33 -0.41 -17.07
C ALA A 48 0.26 0.95 -17.47
N ILE A 49 0.73 1.10 -18.70
CA ILE A 49 1.21 2.35 -19.29
C ILE A 49 0.08 3.39 -19.36
N ASP A 50 -1.10 3.00 -19.85
CA ASP A 50 -2.26 3.89 -19.92
C ASP A 50 -2.71 4.37 -18.53
N ARG A 51 -2.53 3.53 -17.51
CA ARG A 51 -2.83 3.89 -16.12
C ARG A 51 -1.78 4.86 -15.57
N GLU A 52 -0.50 4.62 -15.86
CA GLU A 52 0.61 5.46 -15.47
C GLU A 52 0.50 6.86 -16.08
N ALA A 53 0.14 6.95 -17.36
CA ALA A 53 -0.04 8.22 -18.07
C ALA A 53 -1.16 9.11 -17.48
N LYS A 54 -2.14 8.52 -16.79
CA LYS A 54 -3.23 9.28 -16.13
C LYS A 54 -2.79 9.91 -14.82
N ALA A 55 -1.94 9.23 -14.09
CA ALA A 55 -1.39 9.70 -12.83
C ALA A 55 -0.17 8.83 -12.49
N GLY A 56 0.99 9.43 -12.34
CA GLY A 56 2.21 8.71 -11.99
C GLY A 56 2.05 7.83 -10.76
N THR A 57 2.76 6.73 -10.71
CA THR A 57 2.73 5.78 -9.60
C THR A 57 3.97 5.83 -8.71
N GLY A 58 4.82 6.82 -8.91
CA GLY A 58 5.96 7.08 -8.04
C GLY A 58 5.52 7.47 -6.64
N VAL A 59 6.14 6.87 -5.64
CA VAL A 59 5.87 7.10 -4.21
C VAL A 59 7.17 7.46 -3.49
N PRO A 60 7.11 8.03 -2.27
CA PRO A 60 8.29 8.35 -1.50
C PRO A 60 9.24 7.16 -1.34
N GLY A 61 10.55 7.45 -1.33
CA GLY A 61 11.59 6.45 -1.20
C GLY A 61 12.14 5.92 -2.52
N GLY A 62 11.98 6.62 -3.65
CA GLY A 62 12.50 6.19 -4.95
C GLY A 62 11.87 4.88 -5.43
N VAL A 63 10.57 4.75 -5.24
CA VAL A 63 9.77 3.55 -5.56
C VAL A 63 8.67 3.90 -6.54
N ALA A 64 8.33 2.98 -7.44
CA ALA A 64 7.15 3.07 -8.30
C ALA A 64 6.31 1.79 -8.20
N ILE A 65 4.98 1.96 -8.31
CA ILE A 65 4.01 0.85 -8.23
C ILE A 65 3.06 0.85 -9.43
N PRO A 66 3.56 0.74 -10.69
CA PRO A 66 2.69 0.57 -11.82
C PRO A 66 1.78 -0.64 -11.62
N HIS A 67 0.51 -0.50 -12.02
CA HIS A 67 -0.47 -1.54 -11.79
C HIS A 67 -1.60 -1.51 -12.81
N CYS A 68 -2.14 -2.67 -13.12
CA CYS A 68 -3.28 -2.79 -14.01
C CYS A 68 -4.18 -3.97 -13.70
N ARG A 69 -5.35 -3.96 -14.32
CA ARG A 69 -6.22 -5.13 -14.49
C ARG A 69 -6.35 -5.42 -15.98
N SER A 70 -6.16 -6.67 -16.35
CA SER A 70 -6.22 -7.07 -17.75
C SER A 70 -6.78 -8.49 -17.89
N GLU A 71 -7.48 -8.72 -18.99
CA GLU A 71 -7.91 -10.07 -19.39
C GLU A 71 -6.72 -10.97 -19.79
N ALA A 72 -5.59 -10.35 -20.18
CA ALA A 72 -4.38 -11.08 -20.47
C ALA A 72 -3.71 -11.68 -19.22
N VAL A 73 -4.07 -11.24 -18.02
CA VAL A 73 -3.51 -11.74 -16.75
C VAL A 73 -4.34 -12.93 -16.27
N THR A 74 -3.68 -14.07 -16.05
CA THR A 74 -4.33 -15.33 -15.65
C THR A 74 -4.52 -15.44 -14.14
N GLU A 75 -3.60 -14.87 -13.36
CA GLU A 75 -3.62 -14.89 -11.90
C GLU A 75 -2.98 -13.61 -11.31
N PRO A 76 -3.37 -13.21 -10.08
CA PRO A 76 -2.76 -12.06 -9.42
C PRO A 76 -1.25 -12.23 -9.29
N THR A 77 -0.49 -11.27 -9.79
CA THR A 77 0.96 -11.36 -9.90
C THR A 77 1.63 -10.06 -9.50
N LEU A 78 2.74 -10.18 -8.78
CA LEU A 78 3.64 -9.10 -8.45
C LEU A 78 5.00 -9.36 -9.08
N ALA A 79 5.47 -8.48 -9.97
CA ALA A 79 6.82 -8.49 -10.48
C ALA A 79 7.61 -7.33 -9.87
N PHE A 80 8.90 -7.54 -9.62
CA PHE A 80 9.79 -6.57 -9.00
C PHE A 80 11.04 -6.36 -9.83
N ALA A 81 11.45 -5.10 -9.98
CA ALA A 81 12.75 -4.75 -10.51
C ALA A 81 13.48 -3.77 -9.59
N ARG A 82 14.77 -4.04 -9.36
CA ARG A 82 15.76 -3.05 -8.92
C ARG A 82 16.53 -2.61 -10.15
N LEU A 83 16.37 -1.33 -10.50
CA LEU A 83 16.98 -0.76 -11.68
C LEU A 83 18.39 -0.26 -11.40
N THR A 84 19.30 -0.40 -12.37
CA THR A 84 20.64 0.20 -12.31
C THR A 84 20.59 1.72 -12.41
N ARG A 85 19.62 2.24 -13.16
CA ARG A 85 19.32 3.67 -13.29
C ARG A 85 17.86 3.92 -12.92
N GLY A 86 17.62 4.98 -12.16
CA GLY A 86 16.27 5.41 -11.86
C GLY A 86 15.54 5.91 -13.10
N VAL A 87 14.21 5.80 -13.06
CA VAL A 87 13.30 6.30 -14.11
C VAL A 87 12.22 7.14 -13.43
N ASP A 88 11.82 8.25 -14.06
CA ASP A 88 10.82 9.17 -13.53
C ASP A 88 9.39 8.60 -13.68
N PHE A 89 8.85 8.14 -12.57
CA PHE A 89 7.44 7.74 -12.41
C PHE A 89 6.60 8.83 -11.74
N SER A 90 7.01 10.09 -11.86
CA SER A 90 6.36 11.26 -11.24
C SER A 90 6.27 11.16 -9.72
N GLY A 91 7.28 10.57 -9.09
CA GLY A 91 7.37 10.45 -7.64
C GLY A 91 7.89 11.74 -6.97
N PRO A 92 7.58 11.97 -5.68
CA PRO A 92 7.99 13.18 -4.97
C PRO A 92 9.49 13.28 -4.72
N ASP A 93 10.20 12.15 -4.69
CA ASP A 93 11.64 12.08 -4.42
C ASP A 93 12.49 11.92 -5.70
N GLY A 94 11.88 12.13 -6.89
CA GLY A 94 12.51 11.97 -8.19
C GLY A 94 12.43 10.54 -8.71
N ASP A 95 13.49 10.10 -9.40
CA ASP A 95 13.52 8.83 -10.12
C ASP A 95 13.36 7.61 -9.22
N ALA A 96 12.55 6.66 -9.64
CA ALA A 96 12.37 5.39 -8.97
C ALA A 96 13.38 4.35 -9.43
N GLN A 97 14.05 3.69 -8.48
CA GLN A 97 14.92 2.55 -8.71
C GLN A 97 14.28 1.22 -8.35
N LEU A 98 13.31 1.24 -7.43
CA LEU A 98 12.54 0.04 -7.04
C LEU A 98 11.18 0.09 -7.71
N VAL A 99 10.89 -0.83 -8.60
CA VAL A 99 9.64 -0.84 -9.34
C VAL A 99 8.87 -2.13 -9.10
N PHE A 100 7.58 -2.00 -8.71
CA PHE A 100 6.67 -3.09 -8.45
C PHE A 100 5.53 -3.08 -9.46
N LEU A 101 5.54 -3.95 -10.43
CA LEU A 101 4.39 -4.13 -11.33
C LEU A 101 3.37 -5.08 -10.69
N ILE A 102 2.17 -4.58 -10.45
CA ILE A 102 1.06 -5.35 -9.87
C ILE A 102 0.03 -5.62 -10.96
N ALA A 103 -0.09 -6.87 -11.34
CA ALA A 103 -1.00 -7.33 -12.37
C ALA A 103 -2.13 -8.18 -11.78
N ALA A 104 -3.37 -7.92 -12.20
CA ALA A 104 -4.52 -8.72 -11.79
C ALA A 104 -5.42 -9.06 -12.97
N PRO A 105 -6.08 -10.23 -12.93
CA PRO A 105 -7.14 -10.55 -13.88
C PRO A 105 -8.26 -9.50 -13.85
N ALA A 106 -8.89 -9.25 -14.99
CA ALA A 106 -9.97 -8.27 -15.11
C ALA A 106 -11.12 -8.54 -14.11
N GLY A 107 -11.44 -9.81 -13.85
CA GLY A 107 -12.43 -10.25 -12.85
C GLY A 107 -11.90 -10.35 -11.42
N GLY A 108 -10.62 -10.05 -11.18
CA GLY A 108 -9.95 -10.14 -9.89
C GLY A 108 -10.45 -9.08 -8.89
N GLY A 109 -11.33 -9.49 -8.00
CA GLY A 109 -12.01 -8.60 -7.05
C GLY A 109 -11.15 -8.18 -5.85
N LYS A 110 -11.69 -8.32 -4.63
CA LYS A 110 -11.14 -7.82 -3.35
C LYS A 110 -9.70 -8.27 -3.03
N ALA A 111 -9.26 -9.44 -3.53
CA ALA A 111 -7.93 -9.96 -3.23
C ALA A 111 -6.80 -9.06 -3.77
N HIS A 112 -6.95 -8.52 -4.98
CA HIS A 112 -6.00 -7.60 -5.58
C HIS A 112 -5.84 -6.31 -4.76
N LEU A 113 -6.95 -5.75 -4.27
CA LEU A 113 -6.94 -4.55 -3.44
C LEU A 113 -6.23 -4.77 -2.10
N GLN A 114 -6.36 -5.97 -1.53
CA GLN A 114 -5.67 -6.33 -0.28
C GLN A 114 -4.16 -6.40 -0.46
N ILE A 115 -3.69 -6.92 -1.59
CA ILE A 115 -2.26 -6.99 -1.92
C ILE A 115 -1.68 -5.58 -2.07
N LEU A 116 -2.34 -4.73 -2.87
CA LEU A 116 -1.97 -3.32 -3.02
C LEU A 116 -1.89 -2.60 -1.68
N SER A 117 -2.89 -2.77 -0.82
CA SER A 117 -2.94 -2.13 0.49
C SER A 117 -1.81 -2.61 1.41
N LYS A 118 -1.50 -3.90 1.43
CA LYS A 118 -0.40 -4.45 2.25
C LYS A 118 0.95 -3.98 1.77
N LEU A 119 1.17 -4.01 0.46
CA LEU A 119 2.41 -3.53 -0.14
C LEU A 119 2.60 -2.03 0.11
N ALA A 120 1.57 -1.21 -0.12
CA ALA A 120 1.64 0.22 0.12
C ALA A 120 2.04 0.58 1.56
N ARG A 121 1.51 -0.14 2.56
CA ARG A 121 1.92 0.03 3.97
C ARG A 121 3.37 -0.35 4.22
N ALA A 122 3.87 -1.36 3.52
CA ALA A 122 5.27 -1.76 3.68
C ALA A 122 6.23 -0.75 3.06
N LEU A 123 5.83 -0.13 1.95
CA LEU A 123 6.67 0.84 1.23
C LEU A 123 6.90 2.15 2.00
N VAL A 124 6.13 2.43 3.05
CA VAL A 124 6.40 3.54 3.98
C VAL A 124 7.53 3.21 4.96
N ARG A 125 7.84 1.93 5.16
CA ARG A 125 8.84 1.47 6.12
C ARG A 125 10.24 1.54 5.53
N LYS A 126 11.10 2.33 6.15
CA LYS A 126 12.50 2.52 5.70
C LYS A 126 13.32 1.23 5.76
N ASP A 127 13.10 0.41 6.81
CA ASP A 127 13.75 -0.90 6.97
C ASP A 127 13.43 -1.86 5.81
N PHE A 128 12.19 -1.88 5.36
CA PHE A 128 11.75 -2.69 4.23
C PHE A 128 12.40 -2.23 2.92
N LEU A 129 12.38 -0.92 2.63
CA LEU A 129 13.02 -0.37 1.44
C LEU A 129 14.54 -0.62 1.43
N GLU A 130 15.19 -0.48 2.57
CA GLU A 130 16.62 -0.74 2.68
C GLU A 130 16.95 -2.23 2.45
N ALA A 131 16.14 -3.13 3.00
CA ALA A 131 16.28 -4.56 2.73
C ALA A 131 16.20 -4.88 1.22
N LEU A 132 15.27 -4.26 0.50
CA LEU A 132 15.14 -4.45 -0.95
C LEU A 132 16.31 -3.85 -1.76
N ARG A 133 16.89 -2.73 -1.28
CA ARG A 133 18.06 -2.12 -1.92
C ARG A 133 19.33 -2.92 -1.74
N THR A 134 19.49 -3.53 -0.56
CA THR A 134 20.72 -4.23 -0.18
C THR A 134 20.68 -5.73 -0.44
N ALA A 135 19.51 -6.29 -0.75
CA ALA A 135 19.35 -7.69 -1.08
C ALA A 135 20.30 -8.11 -2.20
N SER A 136 21.03 -9.21 -1.99
CA SER A 136 22.01 -9.75 -2.91
C SER A 136 21.43 -10.82 -3.83
N THR A 137 20.30 -11.42 -3.44
CA THR A 137 19.66 -12.51 -4.17
C THR A 137 18.17 -12.25 -4.41
N LYS A 138 17.62 -12.92 -5.44
CA LYS A 138 16.20 -12.85 -5.75
C LYS A 138 15.35 -13.50 -4.66
N GLU A 139 15.86 -14.53 -4.01
CA GLU A 139 15.24 -15.25 -2.90
C GLU A 139 15.04 -14.34 -1.69
N GLU A 140 16.02 -13.48 -1.39
CA GLU A 140 15.90 -12.48 -0.33
C GLU A 140 14.76 -11.49 -0.63
N ILE A 141 14.68 -10.98 -1.86
CA ILE A 141 13.59 -10.10 -2.30
C ILE A 141 12.23 -10.79 -2.14
N VAL A 142 12.10 -12.02 -2.66
CA VAL A 142 10.85 -12.78 -2.56
C VAL A 142 10.43 -12.97 -1.11
N LYS A 143 11.37 -13.35 -0.25
CA LYS A 143 11.15 -13.54 1.19
C LYS A 143 10.64 -12.27 1.88
N GLU A 144 11.30 -11.13 1.64
CA GLU A 144 10.91 -9.84 2.23
C GLU A 144 9.50 -9.42 1.77
N ILE A 145 9.22 -9.54 0.47
CA ILE A 145 7.90 -9.18 -0.08
C ILE A 145 6.82 -10.11 0.46
N LEU A 146 7.03 -11.43 0.46
CA LEU A 146 6.06 -12.40 0.96
C LEU A 146 5.80 -12.22 2.48
N ALA A 147 6.82 -11.88 3.25
CA ALA A 147 6.66 -11.60 4.68
C ALA A 147 5.66 -10.47 4.92
N VAL A 148 5.68 -9.43 4.09
CA VAL A 148 4.77 -8.30 4.19
C VAL A 148 3.37 -8.63 3.65
N VAL A 149 3.30 -9.26 2.47
CA VAL A 149 2.02 -9.56 1.82
C VAL A 149 1.24 -10.62 2.58
N ASN A 150 1.93 -11.61 3.16
CA ASN A 150 1.31 -12.68 3.95
C ASN A 150 1.10 -12.31 5.42
N ALA A 151 1.66 -11.18 5.89
CA ALA A 151 1.40 -10.72 7.25
C ALA A 151 -0.10 -10.56 7.46
N GLU A 152 -0.65 -11.30 8.42
CA GLU A 152 -2.01 -11.07 8.90
C GLU A 152 -2.07 -9.66 9.49
N LYS A 153 -3.21 -8.96 9.30
CA LYS A 153 -3.48 -7.71 10.03
C LYS A 153 -3.17 -7.96 11.51
N PRO A 154 -2.37 -7.11 12.19
CA PRO A 154 -2.29 -7.21 13.63
C PRO A 154 -3.73 -7.18 14.15
N LYS A 155 -4.16 -8.26 14.79
CA LYS A 155 -5.46 -8.30 15.49
C LYS A 155 -5.43 -7.12 16.44
N LYS A 156 -6.24 -6.08 16.17
CA LYS A 156 -6.57 -5.10 17.20
C LYS A 156 -6.99 -5.94 18.41
N LYS A 157 -6.21 -5.92 19.48
CA LYS A 157 -6.71 -6.37 20.77
C LYS A 157 -7.97 -5.57 21.02
N LYS A 158 -9.13 -6.19 20.84
CA LYS A 158 -10.36 -5.74 21.46
C LYS A 158 -10.04 -5.78 22.95
N GLN A 159 -9.87 -4.64 23.54
CA GLN A 159 -10.11 -4.53 24.98
C GLN A 159 -11.59 -4.83 25.16
N ASP A 160 -11.86 -6.06 25.59
CA ASP A 160 -13.12 -6.42 26.19
C ASP A 160 -13.24 -5.62 27.48
N ALA A 161 -13.98 -4.53 27.38
CA ALA A 161 -14.50 -3.81 28.53
C ALA A 161 -15.86 -3.23 28.14
N ALA A 162 -16.82 -4.10 28.01
CA ALA A 162 -18.23 -3.73 28.04
C ALA A 162 -18.99 -4.91 28.61
N GLU A 163 -19.13 -4.93 29.90
CA GLU A 163 -20.34 -5.38 30.60
C GLU A 163 -20.08 -5.29 32.10
N ALA A 164 -20.45 -4.19 32.69
CA ALA A 164 -21.03 -4.14 34.02
C ALA A 164 -21.39 -2.71 34.39
N ALA A 165 -22.68 -2.56 34.67
CA ALA A 165 -23.23 -1.56 35.54
C ALA A 165 -24.10 -0.48 34.90
N ALA A 166 -25.35 -0.85 34.73
CA ALA A 166 -26.44 0.09 35.03
C ALA A 166 -26.44 0.35 36.53
N GLY A 167 -26.56 1.60 36.93
CA GLY A 167 -27.00 1.93 38.31
C GLY A 167 -26.39 3.20 38.90
N ALA A 168 -27.25 4.24 38.98
CA ALA A 168 -27.33 5.28 40.01
C ALA A 168 -26.28 6.36 40.15
N ALA A 169 -26.63 7.54 39.70
CA ALA A 169 -26.98 8.77 40.43
C ALA A 169 -25.94 9.43 41.36
N GLU A 170 -25.74 10.72 41.09
CA GLU A 170 -25.53 11.87 42.01
C GLU A 170 -24.24 12.01 42.82
N GLY A 171 -23.62 13.13 42.62
CA GLY A 171 -22.92 13.80 43.74
C GLY A 171 -21.58 14.49 43.41
N ALA A 172 -21.67 15.71 42.99
CA ALA A 172 -20.86 16.88 43.38
C ALA A 172 -19.33 16.87 43.51
N SER A 173 -18.77 17.87 42.82
CA SER A 173 -17.76 18.85 43.30
C SER A 173 -16.28 18.54 43.15
N ALA A 174 -15.73 19.27 42.20
CA ALA A 174 -14.46 20.03 42.23
C ALA A 174 -13.20 19.44 42.89
N SER A 175 -12.19 19.15 42.05
CA SER A 175 -10.87 19.71 42.27
C SER A 175 -10.03 19.70 41.00
N ALA A 176 -9.43 20.82 40.70
CA ALA A 176 -8.59 21.12 39.54
C ALA A 176 -7.33 20.26 39.55
N GLY A 177 -7.16 19.51 38.44
CA GLY A 177 -5.90 18.96 38.01
C GLY A 177 -5.92 19.04 36.50
N ALA A 178 -5.18 19.99 35.94
CA ALA A 178 -5.04 20.14 34.48
C ALA A 178 -4.31 18.92 33.89
N SER A 179 -5.02 17.90 33.54
CA SER A 179 -4.56 16.93 32.56
C SER A 179 -4.76 17.60 31.20
N ALA A 180 -3.66 17.83 30.46
CA ALA A 180 -3.72 18.27 29.08
C ALA A 180 -4.61 17.30 28.33
N GLN A 181 -5.79 17.74 27.96
CA GLN A 181 -6.73 16.95 27.18
C GLN A 181 -6.15 16.82 25.78
N ALA A 182 -5.84 15.59 25.35
CA ALA A 182 -5.39 15.33 23.99
C ALA A 182 -6.41 15.90 23.00
N THR A 183 -5.92 16.63 22.00
CA THR A 183 -6.77 17.18 20.94
C THR A 183 -7.27 16.02 20.09
N ARG A 184 -8.58 15.84 20.01
CA ARG A 184 -9.18 14.84 19.15
C ARG A 184 -9.26 15.34 17.72
N ILE A 185 -8.74 14.55 16.78
CA ILE A 185 -8.72 14.87 15.36
C ILE A 185 -9.32 13.71 14.58
N VAL A 186 -10.26 14.01 13.68
CA VAL A 186 -10.76 13.06 12.69
C VAL A 186 -10.19 13.46 11.34
N ALA A 187 -9.47 12.54 10.70
CA ALA A 187 -8.91 12.75 9.37
C ALA A 187 -9.55 11.77 8.37
N ILE A 188 -9.86 12.28 7.18
CA ILE A 188 -10.36 11.48 6.08
C ILE A 188 -9.30 11.48 4.99
N THR A 189 -8.85 10.30 4.59
CA THR A 189 -7.96 10.14 3.44
C THR A 189 -8.73 9.55 2.28
N ALA A 190 -8.71 10.21 1.12
CA ALA A 190 -9.42 9.77 -0.07
C ALA A 190 -8.58 10.00 -1.32
N CYS A 191 -8.64 9.08 -2.27
CA CYS A 191 -8.04 9.26 -3.59
C CYS A 191 -8.99 8.73 -4.68
N PRO A 192 -9.38 9.55 -5.65
CA PRO A 192 -10.31 9.15 -6.70
C PRO A 192 -9.79 8.02 -7.60
N THR A 193 -8.47 7.90 -7.71
CA THR A 193 -7.81 7.00 -8.66
C THR A 193 -6.90 5.95 -8.02
N GLY A 194 -6.57 6.07 -6.73
CA GLY A 194 -5.53 5.25 -6.12
C GLY A 194 -5.85 4.79 -4.70
N ILE A 195 -5.86 3.47 -4.53
CA ILE A 195 -6.01 2.83 -3.22
C ILE A 195 -4.73 3.03 -2.40
N ALA A 196 -3.56 2.95 -3.05
CA ALA A 196 -2.26 3.04 -2.40
C ALA A 196 -2.07 4.38 -1.67
N HIS A 197 -2.33 5.50 -2.33
CA HIS A 197 -2.16 6.84 -1.75
C HIS A 197 -3.07 7.08 -0.55
N THR A 198 -4.30 6.57 -0.58
CA THR A 198 -5.26 6.67 0.53
C THR A 198 -4.72 6.01 1.80
N TYR A 199 -4.19 4.79 1.65
CA TYR A 199 -3.66 4.04 2.79
C TYR A 199 -2.32 4.57 3.27
N MET A 200 -1.44 5.01 2.36
CA MET A 200 -0.16 5.62 2.73
C MET A 200 -0.37 6.92 3.53
N ALA A 201 -1.32 7.75 3.10
CA ALA A 201 -1.66 8.97 3.82
C ALA A 201 -2.23 8.66 5.21
N ALA A 202 -3.10 7.65 5.32
CA ALA A 202 -3.67 7.24 6.60
C ALA A 202 -2.60 6.72 7.57
N ASP A 203 -1.67 5.89 7.07
CA ASP A 203 -0.59 5.34 7.90
C ASP A 203 0.41 6.43 8.33
N ALA A 204 0.77 7.37 7.43
CA ALA A 204 1.64 8.51 7.77
C ALA A 204 1.02 9.40 8.86
N LEU A 205 -0.28 9.71 8.75
CA LEU A 205 -1.00 10.47 9.78
C LEU A 205 -1.04 9.73 11.12
N THR A 206 -1.29 8.43 11.10
CA THR A 206 -1.35 7.60 12.31
C THR A 206 0.02 7.49 12.98
N GLN A 207 1.10 7.36 12.22
CA GLN A 207 2.47 7.34 12.77
C GLN A 207 2.82 8.68 13.42
N THR A 208 2.58 9.78 12.70
CA THR A 208 2.88 11.12 13.21
C THR A 208 2.08 11.44 14.49
N ALA A 209 0.81 11.03 14.55
CA ALA A 209 0.00 11.20 15.74
C ALA A 209 0.47 10.29 16.89
N GLY A 210 0.95 9.08 16.60
CA GLY A 210 1.50 8.16 17.61
C GLY A 210 2.80 8.61 18.26
N GLU A 211 3.49 9.60 17.67
CA GLU A 211 4.69 10.26 18.23
C GLU A 211 4.32 11.45 19.15
N ARG A 212 3.01 11.73 19.32
CA ARG A 212 2.50 12.88 20.07
C ARG A 212 1.50 12.42 21.13
N ASP A 213 1.77 12.78 22.38
CA ASP A 213 0.89 12.47 23.52
C ASP A 213 -0.31 13.46 23.64
N ASP A 214 -0.26 14.57 22.87
CA ASP A 214 -1.26 15.63 22.88
C ASP A 214 -2.33 15.48 21.78
N VAL A 215 -2.29 14.41 20.98
CA VAL A 215 -3.19 14.17 19.85
C VAL A 215 -3.81 12.77 19.92
N ASP A 216 -5.15 12.73 19.87
CA ASP A 216 -5.94 11.49 19.66
C ASP A 216 -6.51 11.52 18.24
N LEU A 217 -5.89 10.75 17.32
CA LEU A 217 -6.23 10.77 15.91
C LEU A 217 -7.05 9.55 15.49
N THR A 218 -8.21 9.80 14.91
CA THR A 218 -9.00 8.80 14.19
C THR A 218 -8.88 9.04 12.68
N VAL A 219 -8.39 8.05 11.93
CA VAL A 219 -8.26 8.16 10.46
C VAL A 219 -9.25 7.23 9.77
N GLU A 220 -10.08 7.78 8.91
CA GLU A 220 -10.93 7.01 8.00
C GLU A 220 -10.42 7.09 6.57
N THR A 221 -10.42 5.93 5.88
CA THR A 221 -10.00 5.84 4.48
C THR A 221 -11.23 5.71 3.59
N GLN A 222 -11.40 6.64 2.65
CA GLN A 222 -12.46 6.61 1.64
C GLN A 222 -11.84 6.40 0.26
N GLY A 223 -12.43 5.52 -0.53
CA GLY A 223 -11.96 5.22 -1.89
C GLY A 223 -12.96 4.35 -2.64
N SER A 224 -12.63 3.96 -3.87
CA SER A 224 -13.50 3.17 -4.75
C SER A 224 -13.99 1.83 -4.17
N SER A 225 -13.48 1.41 -3.02
CA SER A 225 -13.85 0.17 -2.32
C SER A 225 -14.64 0.39 -1.02
N ASN A 226 -14.71 1.62 -0.52
CA ASN A 226 -15.45 1.95 0.71
C ASN A 226 -16.03 3.36 0.58
N ASN A 227 -17.31 3.40 0.30
CA ASN A 227 -18.09 4.65 0.16
C ASN A 227 -18.93 4.94 1.43
N GLU A 228 -18.59 4.31 2.56
CA GLU A 228 -19.24 4.65 3.82
C GLU A 228 -18.79 6.05 4.26
N SER A 229 -19.75 6.93 4.41
CA SER A 229 -19.53 8.26 4.99
C SER A 229 -19.05 8.12 6.42
N VAL A 230 -18.20 9.04 6.87
CA VAL A 230 -17.82 9.16 8.30
C VAL A 230 -19.08 9.12 9.13
N SER A 231 -19.13 8.25 10.13
CA SER A 231 -20.30 8.15 10.98
C SER A 231 -20.49 9.45 11.78
N GLN A 232 -21.72 9.87 11.96
CA GLN A 232 -22.02 11.07 12.77
C GLN A 232 -21.44 10.94 14.18
N SER A 233 -21.43 9.73 14.73
CA SER A 233 -20.83 9.45 16.04
C SER A 233 -19.31 9.66 16.06
N THR A 234 -18.62 9.45 14.93
CA THR A 234 -17.19 9.71 14.82
C THR A 234 -16.92 11.23 14.77
N ILE A 235 -17.77 11.98 14.06
CA ILE A 235 -17.67 13.44 13.97
C ILE A 235 -17.99 14.08 15.34
N ASP A 236 -19.02 13.61 16.01
CA ASP A 236 -19.46 14.16 17.33
C ASP A 236 -18.45 13.84 18.44
N ALA A 237 -17.55 12.87 18.22
CA ALA A 237 -16.50 12.49 19.16
C ALA A 237 -15.18 13.28 18.98
N ALA A 238 -15.05 14.08 17.91
CA ALA A 238 -13.89 14.93 17.65
C ALA A 238 -14.04 16.34 18.32
#